data_9cda78a85358fe3c5aa7403cb6a6b075
#
_entry.id   9cda78a85358fe3c5aa7403cb6a6b075
#
_cell.length_a   1.000
_cell.length_b   1.000
_cell.length_c   1.000
_cell.angle_alpha   90.00
_cell.angle_beta   90.00
_cell.angle_gamma   90.00
#
_symmetry.space_group_name_H-M   'P 1'
#
loop_
_entity.id
_entity.type
_entity.pdbx_description
1 polymer ?
#
loop_
_entity_poly.entity_id
_entity_poly.type
_entity_poly.pdbx_seq_one_letter_code
_entity_poly.pdbx_strand_id
1 'polypeptide(L)'
;MKSNQVLNRASVLVQGQREKDYGDKKENHNNIAKLWSAYLGISVTAHDVALMMVLLKMARTKLGQVSRDTYIDMSAYSAIAGEIKFKED
;
A
#
# COMPACT_ATOMS: atom_id res chain seq x y z
N MET A 1 -10.56 11.45 14.58
CA MET A 1 -9.80 10.18 14.74
C MET A 1 -8.38 10.51 15.21
N LYS A 2 -7.93 9.83 16.27
CA LYS A 2 -6.59 10.06 16.80
C LYS A 2 -5.56 9.25 16.00
N SER A 3 -4.31 9.68 16.03
CA SER A 3 -3.23 9.05 15.25
C SER A 3 -3.06 7.57 15.55
N ASN A 4 -3.17 7.18 16.83
CA ASN A 4 -3.07 5.75 17.17
C ASN A 4 -4.22 4.93 16.60
N GLN A 5 -5.38 5.53 16.42
CA GLN A 5 -6.52 4.84 15.79
C GLN A 5 -6.26 4.63 14.29
N VAL A 6 -5.64 5.60 13.62
CA VAL A 6 -5.23 5.43 12.22
C VAL A 6 -4.25 4.26 12.10
N LEU A 7 -3.25 4.24 12.96
CA LEU A 7 -2.24 3.18 12.95
C LEU A 7 -2.85 1.81 13.26
N ASN A 8 -3.76 1.75 14.23
CA ASN A 8 -4.41 0.49 14.60
C ASN A 8 -5.25 -0.06 13.44
N ARG A 9 -5.97 0.80 12.74
CA ARG A 9 -6.76 0.36 11.58
C ARG A 9 -5.87 -0.06 10.43
N ALA A 10 -4.77 0.65 10.19
CA ALA A 10 -3.79 0.25 9.18
C ALA A 10 -3.20 -1.12 9.51
N SER A 11 -2.90 -1.37 10.79
CA SER A 11 -2.39 -2.65 11.25
C SER A 11 -3.36 -3.79 10.92
N VAL A 12 -4.65 -3.58 11.17
CA VAL A 12 -5.67 -4.58 10.83
C VAL A 12 -5.70 -4.87 9.34
N LEU A 13 -5.60 -3.85 8.51
CA LEU A 13 -5.62 -4.03 7.05
C LEU A 13 -4.46 -4.88 6.55
N VAL A 14 -3.25 -4.65 7.07
CA VAL A 14 -2.07 -5.37 6.58
C VAL A 14 -1.99 -6.80 7.11
N GLN A 15 -2.70 -7.12 8.19
CA GLN A 15 -2.68 -8.44 8.82
C GLN A 15 -3.81 -9.35 8.40
N GLY A 16 -4.93 -8.78 8.01
CA GLY A 16 -6.17 -9.49 8.12
C GLY A 16 -6.81 -9.96 6.83
N GLN A 17 -8.04 -9.54 6.64
CA GLN A 17 -8.96 -10.04 5.63
C GLN A 17 -8.42 -9.94 4.21
N ARG A 18 -7.66 -8.89 3.91
CA ARG A 18 -7.11 -8.69 2.56
C ARG A 18 -6.19 -9.81 2.12
N GLU A 19 -5.37 -10.30 3.03
CA GLU A 19 -4.45 -11.39 2.73
C GLU A 19 -5.20 -12.66 2.38
N LYS A 20 -6.32 -12.90 3.06
CA LYS A 20 -7.21 -14.03 2.78
C LYS A 20 -7.82 -13.94 1.38
N ASP A 21 -8.26 -12.75 0.98
CA ASP A 21 -9.02 -12.55 -0.25
C ASP A 21 -8.11 -12.41 -1.47
N TYR A 22 -6.95 -11.81 -1.31
CA TYR A 22 -6.06 -11.45 -2.42
C TYR A 22 -4.70 -12.14 -2.37
N GLY A 23 -4.52 -13.05 -1.42
CA GLY A 23 -3.26 -13.74 -1.22
C GLY A 23 -2.23 -12.87 -0.51
N ASP A 24 -1.00 -13.33 -0.52
CA ASP A 24 0.10 -12.62 0.13
C ASP A 24 0.30 -11.24 -0.50
N LYS A 25 0.38 -10.22 0.33
CA LYS A 25 0.56 -8.84 -0.13
C LYS A 25 1.81 -8.66 -0.98
N LYS A 26 2.87 -9.39 -0.68
CA LYS A 26 4.11 -9.34 -1.43
C LYS A 26 3.93 -9.92 -2.83
N GLU A 27 3.28 -11.08 -2.94
CA GLU A 27 2.98 -11.69 -4.23
C GLU A 27 2.07 -10.79 -5.06
N ASN A 28 1.07 -10.21 -4.42
CA ASN A 28 0.15 -9.30 -5.10
C ASN A 28 0.90 -8.09 -5.66
N HIS A 29 1.77 -7.49 -4.85
CA HIS A 29 2.56 -6.33 -5.30
C HIS A 29 3.54 -6.72 -6.40
N ASN A 30 4.12 -7.91 -6.35
CA ASN A 30 4.99 -8.41 -7.41
C ASN A 30 4.22 -8.56 -8.72
N ASN A 31 3.00 -9.08 -8.66
CA ASN A 31 2.16 -9.23 -9.84
C ASN A 31 1.82 -7.86 -10.44
N ILE A 32 1.44 -6.90 -9.61
CA ILE A 32 1.16 -5.53 -10.07
C ILE A 32 2.41 -4.94 -10.71
N ALA A 33 3.58 -5.13 -10.09
CA ALA A 33 4.85 -4.61 -10.60
C ALA A 33 5.14 -5.15 -12.00
N LYS A 34 4.89 -6.43 -12.24
CA LYS A 34 5.08 -7.03 -13.56
C LYS A 34 4.18 -6.38 -14.61
N LEU A 35 2.91 -6.20 -14.27
CA LEU A 35 1.95 -5.60 -15.20
C LEU A 35 2.29 -4.14 -15.49
N TRP A 36 2.63 -3.38 -14.46
CA TRP A 36 3.00 -1.97 -14.62
C TRP A 36 4.30 -1.81 -15.40
N SER A 37 5.27 -2.69 -15.15
CA SER A 37 6.54 -2.69 -15.90
C SER A 37 6.29 -2.94 -17.39
N ALA A 38 5.44 -3.90 -17.70
CA ALA A 38 5.09 -4.21 -19.09
C ALA A 38 4.39 -3.04 -19.77
N TYR A 39 3.44 -2.42 -19.07
CA TYR A 39 2.67 -1.31 -19.62
C TYR A 39 3.56 -0.09 -19.88
N LEU A 40 4.43 0.24 -18.92
CA LEU A 40 5.26 1.45 -19.00
C LEU A 40 6.54 1.25 -19.81
N GLY A 41 6.97 0.01 -20.01
CA GLY A 41 8.22 -0.30 -20.70
C GLY A 41 9.46 0.01 -19.86
N ILE A 42 9.32 0.09 -18.54
CA ILE A 42 10.42 0.32 -17.61
C ILE A 42 10.28 -0.65 -16.44
N SER A 43 11.36 -0.84 -15.68
CA SER A 43 11.34 -1.74 -14.52
C SER A 43 10.66 -1.05 -13.32
N VAL A 44 9.60 -1.66 -12.82
CA VAL A 44 8.88 -1.24 -11.61
C VAL A 44 8.95 -2.40 -10.63
N THR A 45 9.36 -2.14 -9.40
CA THR A 45 9.46 -3.17 -8.36
C THR A 45 8.22 -3.20 -7.50
N ALA A 46 8.05 -4.28 -6.73
CA ALA A 46 6.96 -4.37 -5.75
C ALA A 46 7.02 -3.23 -4.73
N HIS A 47 8.23 -2.85 -4.31
CA HIS A 47 8.44 -1.72 -3.41
C HIS A 47 7.96 -0.42 -4.05
N ASP A 48 8.28 -0.22 -5.34
CA ASP A 48 7.80 0.95 -6.08
C ASP A 48 6.28 0.99 -6.12
N VAL A 49 5.64 -0.14 -6.35
CA VAL A 49 4.16 -0.22 -6.38
C VAL A 49 3.58 0.29 -5.07
N ALA A 50 4.09 -0.18 -3.94
CA ALA A 50 3.59 0.24 -2.64
C ALA A 50 3.78 1.74 -2.41
N LEU A 51 4.95 2.28 -2.77
CA LEU A 51 5.20 3.72 -2.66
C LEU A 51 4.32 4.54 -3.60
N MET A 52 4.09 4.04 -4.81
CA MET A 52 3.20 4.70 -5.76
C MET A 52 1.77 4.75 -5.24
N MET A 53 1.33 3.72 -4.52
CA MET A 53 0.01 3.74 -3.88
C MET A 53 -0.06 4.76 -2.75
N VAL A 54 1.03 4.96 -2.01
CA VAL A 54 1.11 6.05 -1.02
C VAL A 54 0.92 7.39 -1.71
N LEU A 55 1.61 7.60 -2.83
CA LEU A 55 1.50 8.84 -3.60
C LEU A 55 0.09 9.05 -4.13
N LEU A 56 -0.55 7.99 -4.61
CA LEU A 56 -1.93 8.05 -5.09
C LEU A 56 -2.87 8.49 -3.97
N LYS A 57 -2.72 7.92 -2.79
CA LYS A 57 -3.55 8.29 -1.64
C LYS A 57 -3.25 9.71 -1.18
N MET A 58 -1.98 10.10 -1.24
CA MET A 58 -1.57 11.48 -0.92
C MET A 58 -2.28 12.48 -1.84
N ALA A 59 -2.36 12.18 -3.13
CA ALA A 59 -3.06 13.04 -4.10
C ALA A 59 -4.51 13.28 -3.69
N ARG A 60 -5.17 12.28 -3.10
CA ARG A 60 -6.55 12.38 -2.67
C ARG A 60 -6.76 13.30 -1.48
N THR A 61 -5.70 13.66 -0.76
CA THR A 61 -5.81 14.59 0.38
C THR A 61 -5.99 16.03 -0.06
N LYS A 62 -5.77 16.32 -1.33
CA LYS A 62 -5.79 17.70 -1.85
C LYS A 62 -7.05 18.06 -2.61
N LEU A 63 -7.78 17.07 -3.12
CA LEU A 63 -8.94 17.30 -3.98
C LEU A 63 -10.14 16.51 -3.48
N GLY A 64 -11.31 17.14 -3.54
CA GLY A 64 -12.56 16.51 -3.16
C GLY A 64 -12.69 16.32 -1.67
N GLN A 65 -13.54 15.38 -1.27
CA GLN A 65 -13.72 15.05 0.13
C GLN A 65 -12.61 14.13 0.63
N VAL A 66 -11.95 14.56 1.69
CA VAL A 66 -10.89 13.77 2.29
C VAL A 66 -11.52 12.75 3.25
N SER A 67 -11.20 11.49 3.02
CA SER A 67 -11.72 10.38 3.82
C SER A 67 -10.70 9.97 4.88
N ARG A 68 -11.20 9.48 6.03
CA ARG A 68 -10.37 8.85 7.04
C ARG A 68 -9.57 7.68 6.46
N ASP A 69 -10.22 6.93 5.56
CA ASP A 69 -9.61 5.78 4.91
C ASP A 69 -8.38 6.15 4.08
N THR A 70 -8.33 7.37 3.56
CA THR A 70 -7.16 7.83 2.81
C THR A 70 -5.89 7.76 3.67
N TYR A 71 -5.96 8.25 4.90
CA TYR A 71 -4.80 8.23 5.80
C TYR A 71 -4.50 6.83 6.32
N ILE A 72 -5.53 6.04 6.57
CA ILE A 72 -5.38 4.64 6.97
C ILE A 72 -4.68 3.86 5.84
N ASP A 73 -5.13 4.04 4.61
CA ASP A 73 -4.55 3.38 3.44
C ASP A 73 -3.10 3.81 3.19
N MET A 74 -2.80 5.11 3.33
CA MET A 74 -1.43 5.60 3.20
C MET A 74 -0.50 4.91 4.21
N SER A 75 -0.95 4.80 5.45
CA SER A 75 -0.18 4.15 6.51
C SER A 75 0.03 2.66 6.19
N ALA A 76 -1.01 1.98 5.72
CA ALA A 76 -0.94 0.57 5.37
C ALA A 76 0.04 0.32 4.21
N TYR A 77 -0.05 1.11 3.14
CA TYR A 77 0.86 0.96 2.01
C TYR A 77 2.30 1.30 2.38
N SER A 78 2.50 2.30 3.23
CA SER A 78 3.84 2.64 3.72
C SER A 78 4.44 1.47 4.51
N ALA A 79 3.63 0.84 5.37
CA ALA A 79 4.07 -0.32 6.14
C ALA A 79 4.42 -1.50 5.22
N ILE A 80 3.60 -1.75 4.20
CA ILE A 80 3.84 -2.80 3.21
C ILE A 80 5.15 -2.52 2.46
N ALA A 81 5.39 -1.28 2.06
CA ALA A 81 6.63 -0.90 1.38
C ALA A 81 7.85 -1.21 2.26
N GLY A 82 7.76 -0.89 3.54
CA GLY A 82 8.82 -1.18 4.50
C GLY A 82 9.07 -2.66 4.64
N GLU A 83 8.01 -3.46 4.74
CA GLU A 83 8.14 -4.92 4.86
C GLU A 83 8.79 -5.51 3.61
N ILE A 84 8.41 -5.06 2.42
CA ILE A 84 8.98 -5.55 1.17
C ILE A 84 10.46 -5.20 1.10
N LYS A 85 10.83 -4.01 1.54
CA LYS A 85 12.22 -3.53 1.50
C LYS A 85 13.11 -4.31 2.46
N PHE A 86 12.62 -4.63 3.65
CA PHE A 86 13.36 -5.31 4.71
C PHE A 86 12.75 -6.68 5.00
N LYS A 87 12.67 -7.47 3.99
CA LYS A 87 11.88 -8.72 3.97
C LYS A 87 12.31 -9.81 4.94
N GLU A 88 13.54 -9.77 5.45
CA GLU A 88 14.00 -10.77 6.42
C GLU A 88 13.68 -10.40 7.85
N ASP A 89 13.13 -9.26 8.07
CA ASP A 89 12.71 -8.81 9.39
C ASP A 89 11.22 -9.11 9.59
#